data_e72d38dcf7e7b720b371ebc63306e0ca
#
_entry.id   e72d38dcf7e7b720b371ebc63306e0ca
#
_cell.length_a   1.000
_cell.length_b   1.000
_cell.length_c   1.000
_cell.angle_alpha   90.00
_cell.angle_beta   90.00
_cell.angle_gamma   90.00
#
_symmetry.space_group_name_H-M   'P 1'
#
loop_
_entity.id
_entity.type
_entity.pdbx_description
1 polymer ?
#
loop_
_entity_poly.entity_id
_entity_poly.type
_entity_poly.pdbx_seq_one_letter_code
_entity_poly.pdbx_strand_id
1 'polypeptide(L)'
;MIRNRLWLVLLAVPLLVANIVAAQGLPTGTLAGRVSESEGLALPGVTVTVKSPALQGTRTAVTNVNGDYVVPNLPPGEYVVTFVMSGFQSATRNVKISASQQVPLNAKLSISAVAAEAMVVAQSETVSQSAQAATTYSTEITNKLPMARTILSSVVLSAGVNTNGPGGNTTISGAQSFDNVFTVNGVNIQDNIRGTPTGTLVIEDAIQETTTMTSGVSAEFGRFTGGVINAVTKQGGNSFSGSARVTLNNDNWQAQNARADLQAPYVDKVVPTYEATIGGPIIKDRIWFFAAGRYNKNDYSGVLSEPITGSFPRSDTDKRYEGKLTLTPFQNHTVTGSYTKGQVDQSNYYFTSYPILETNGTTYDRSLPTDLLSINYNGVLSSNFFVEAQYSAKNFTFENSGSRFNELIKGTAVLVQDRGYGQMFGAIFCAVCPGAGEKRDNENFLVKGTYFLSTKSLGSHNVVVGYDRFSSTRVSNNWQSGSSWLLFPTSVKTDGTNLYPVIDDNSYLLYAPIPQQSKGSDMLTNSVFVNDTWRLNDKLSFNIGVRWDKNDAKDAAGQTTANDSAFSPRLAANWDVFGDGKLRVTASYATYVGQIQEGIAGSGATGAGAPASYYYYWGGDPINTSATGPWMSTA
;
A
#
# COMPACT_ATOMS: atom_id res chain seq x y z
N MET A 1 12.68 -12.90 -45.72
CA MET A 1 11.45 -13.18 -44.92
C MET A 1 11.48 -12.64 -43.46
N ILE A 2 12.61 -12.39 -42.86
CA ILE A 2 12.72 -11.91 -41.45
C ILE A 2 12.40 -10.40 -41.30
N ARG A 3 12.67 -9.59 -42.33
CA ARG A 3 12.50 -8.12 -42.31
C ARG A 3 11.04 -7.66 -42.32
N ASN A 4 10.09 -8.44 -42.79
CA ASN A 4 8.66 -8.11 -42.81
C ASN A 4 7.93 -8.52 -41.51
N ARG A 5 8.52 -9.38 -40.67
CA ARG A 5 7.94 -9.74 -39.37
C ARG A 5 8.22 -8.70 -38.29
N LEU A 6 9.30 -7.93 -38.41
CA LEU A 6 9.61 -6.83 -37.48
C LEU A 6 8.60 -5.67 -37.59
N TRP A 7 8.09 -5.39 -38.80
CA TRP A 7 7.08 -4.36 -39.04
C TRP A 7 5.69 -4.76 -38.49
N LEU A 8 5.36 -6.05 -38.50
CA LEU A 8 4.13 -6.57 -37.90
C LEU A 8 4.16 -6.53 -36.36
N VAL A 9 5.33 -6.72 -35.76
CA VAL A 9 5.48 -6.56 -34.29
C VAL A 9 5.46 -5.08 -33.91
N LEU A 10 6.05 -4.18 -34.69
CA LEU A 10 6.01 -2.73 -34.47
C LEU A 10 4.62 -2.10 -34.70
N LEU A 11 3.78 -2.72 -35.55
CA LEU A 11 2.38 -2.31 -35.75
C LEU A 11 1.42 -2.97 -34.74
N ALA A 12 1.78 -4.12 -34.15
CA ALA A 12 0.96 -4.79 -33.14
C ALA A 12 1.10 -4.13 -31.74
N VAL A 13 2.23 -3.50 -31.44
CA VAL A 13 2.45 -2.79 -30.16
C VAL A 13 1.48 -1.62 -29.97
N PRO A 14 1.22 -0.70 -30.93
CA PRO A 14 0.24 0.36 -30.75
C PRO A 14 -1.23 -0.11 -30.75
N LEU A 15 -1.54 -1.27 -31.36
CA LEU A 15 -2.90 -1.86 -31.33
C LEU A 15 -3.19 -2.61 -30.03
N LEU A 16 -2.16 -3.15 -29.35
CA LEU A 16 -2.26 -3.71 -28.00
C LEU A 16 -2.38 -2.62 -26.91
N VAL A 17 -1.83 -1.42 -27.16
CA VAL A 17 -1.91 -0.28 -26.25
C VAL A 17 -3.29 0.39 -26.25
N ALA A 18 -4.12 0.19 -27.29
CA ALA A 18 -5.43 0.84 -27.41
C ALA A 18 -6.51 0.31 -26.43
N ASN A 19 -6.23 -0.73 -25.63
CA ASN A 19 -7.16 -1.27 -24.63
C ASN A 19 -6.63 -1.25 -23.19
N ILE A 20 -5.50 -0.57 -22.93
CA ILE A 20 -4.92 -0.49 -21.59
C ILE A 20 -5.06 0.93 -21.09
N VAL A 21 -5.89 1.16 -20.07
CA VAL A 21 -6.15 2.45 -19.43
C VAL A 21 -6.10 2.34 -17.90
N ALA A 22 -5.27 3.12 -17.15
CA ALA A 22 -5.12 2.97 -15.74
C ALA A 22 -4.53 3.96 -14.77
N ALA A 23 -4.61 4.20 -13.60
CA ALA A 23 -4.08 4.13 -12.25
C ALA A 23 -3.95 5.38 -11.36
N GLN A 24 -3.48 5.23 -10.10
CA GLN A 24 -3.31 6.27 -9.08
C GLN A 24 -1.89 6.88 -9.02
N GLY A 25 -1.78 8.02 -8.29
CA GLY A 25 -0.62 8.90 -8.14
C GLY A 25 0.79 8.30 -8.28
N LEU A 26 1.58 8.88 -9.17
CA LEU A 26 2.91 8.38 -9.54
C LEU A 26 3.99 8.67 -8.48
N PRO A 27 5.06 7.88 -8.44
CA PRO A 27 6.13 8.02 -7.45
C PRO A 27 7.13 9.15 -7.79
N THR A 28 6.68 10.23 -8.43
CA THR A 28 7.53 11.34 -8.88
C THR A 28 7.04 12.68 -8.33
N GLY A 29 7.95 13.65 -8.25
CA GLY A 29 7.65 15.05 -7.96
C GLY A 29 7.87 15.94 -9.17
N THR A 30 7.50 17.21 -9.03
CA THR A 30 7.67 18.25 -10.05
C THR A 30 8.45 19.42 -9.46
N LEU A 31 9.43 19.93 -10.19
CA LEU A 31 10.11 21.18 -9.88
C LEU A 31 9.55 22.30 -10.77
N ALA A 32 9.12 23.39 -10.20
CA ALA A 32 8.63 24.55 -10.95
C ALA A 32 9.08 25.85 -10.29
N GLY A 33 9.21 26.92 -11.07
CA GLY A 33 9.63 28.20 -10.49
C GLY A 33 9.75 29.29 -11.53
N ARG A 34 10.23 30.45 -11.07
CA ARG A 34 10.50 31.61 -11.91
C ARG A 34 11.96 32.02 -11.81
N VAL A 35 12.53 32.40 -12.95
CA VAL A 35 13.85 33.03 -13.01
C VAL A 35 13.68 34.50 -13.35
N SER A 36 14.33 35.38 -12.57
CA SER A 36 14.32 36.83 -12.76
C SER A 36 15.75 37.37 -12.64
N GLU A 37 15.96 38.58 -13.13
CA GLU A 37 17.18 39.32 -12.81
C GLU A 37 17.10 39.93 -11.39
N SER A 38 18.21 40.51 -10.94
CA SER A 38 18.32 41.09 -9.59
C SER A 38 17.26 42.15 -9.28
N GLU A 39 16.81 42.89 -10.26
CA GLU A 39 15.75 43.92 -10.14
C GLU A 39 14.34 43.36 -10.22
N GLY A 40 14.17 42.06 -10.45
CA GLY A 40 12.90 41.33 -10.44
C GLY A 40 12.24 41.20 -11.82
N LEU A 41 12.87 41.64 -12.90
CA LEU A 41 12.36 41.41 -14.25
C LEU A 41 12.49 39.95 -14.63
N ALA A 42 11.47 39.43 -15.29
CA ALA A 42 11.44 38.03 -15.75
C ALA A 42 12.53 37.77 -16.81
N LEU A 43 13.21 36.67 -16.70
CA LEU A 43 14.25 36.21 -17.65
C LEU A 43 13.76 35.04 -18.51
N PRO A 44 13.28 35.29 -19.74
CA PRO A 44 12.97 34.22 -20.70
C PRO A 44 14.25 33.66 -21.33
N GLY A 45 14.20 32.37 -21.68
CA GLY A 45 15.31 31.72 -22.38
C GLY A 45 16.44 31.19 -21.47
N VAL A 46 16.29 31.24 -20.15
CA VAL A 46 17.23 30.61 -19.20
C VAL A 46 17.16 29.10 -19.33
N THR A 47 18.30 28.44 -19.52
CA THR A 47 18.39 26.98 -19.46
C THR A 47 18.50 26.51 -18.02
N VAL A 48 17.53 25.72 -17.58
CA VAL A 48 17.45 25.08 -16.27
C VAL A 48 17.87 23.64 -16.41
N THR A 49 18.99 23.26 -15.81
CA THR A 49 19.53 21.89 -15.85
C THR A 49 19.40 21.25 -14.49
N VAL A 50 18.80 20.06 -14.44
CA VAL A 50 18.51 19.31 -13.21
C VAL A 50 19.27 17.99 -13.23
N LYS A 51 20.09 17.74 -12.19
CA LYS A 51 20.90 16.53 -12.01
C LYS A 51 20.72 15.93 -10.63
N SER A 52 20.72 14.61 -10.54
CA SER A 52 20.69 13.85 -9.28
C SER A 52 21.22 12.44 -9.49
N PRO A 53 21.82 11.80 -8.47
CA PRO A 53 22.07 10.34 -8.50
C PRO A 53 20.79 9.51 -8.63
N ALA A 54 19.64 10.04 -8.12
CA ALA A 54 18.33 9.39 -8.23
C ALA A 54 17.71 9.53 -9.63
N LEU A 55 18.20 10.47 -10.43
CA LEU A 55 17.67 10.74 -11.77
C LEU A 55 18.40 9.88 -12.83
N GLN A 56 17.62 9.31 -13.73
CA GLN A 56 18.14 8.63 -14.91
C GLN A 56 18.55 9.69 -15.96
N GLY A 57 19.84 10.03 -16.01
CA GLY A 57 20.40 11.07 -16.86
C GLY A 57 20.21 12.48 -16.33
N THR A 58 20.09 13.44 -17.23
CA THR A 58 19.88 14.87 -16.92
C THR A 58 18.56 15.34 -17.50
N ARG A 59 17.84 16.22 -16.80
CA ARG A 59 16.65 16.90 -17.32
C ARG A 59 16.96 18.37 -17.56
N THR A 60 16.37 18.92 -18.61
CA THR A 60 16.50 20.34 -18.94
C THR A 60 15.15 20.95 -19.24
N ALA A 61 14.96 22.20 -18.84
CA ALA A 61 13.84 23.04 -19.23
C ALA A 61 14.35 24.43 -19.62
N VAL A 62 13.55 25.19 -20.35
CA VAL A 62 13.85 26.58 -20.73
C VAL A 62 12.76 27.47 -20.21
N THR A 63 13.10 28.60 -19.60
CA THR A 63 12.11 29.55 -19.10
C THR A 63 11.33 30.20 -20.24
N ASN A 64 10.02 30.34 -20.03
CA ASN A 64 9.09 30.96 -20.98
C ASN A 64 9.16 32.50 -20.94
N VAL A 65 8.29 33.19 -21.69
CA VAL A 65 8.24 34.66 -21.77
C VAL A 65 7.99 35.36 -20.43
N ASN A 66 7.44 34.68 -19.44
CA ASN A 66 7.21 35.18 -18.08
C ASN A 66 8.34 34.76 -17.11
N GLY A 67 9.42 34.12 -17.59
CA GLY A 67 10.49 33.61 -16.77
C GLY A 67 10.15 32.32 -16.02
N ASP A 68 8.98 31.73 -16.22
CA ASP A 68 8.55 30.53 -15.53
C ASP A 68 9.05 29.28 -16.23
N TYR A 69 9.33 28.21 -15.45
CA TYR A 69 9.76 26.91 -15.92
C TYR A 69 9.11 25.79 -15.12
N VAL A 70 9.05 24.60 -15.70
CA VAL A 70 8.60 23.38 -15.05
C VAL A 70 9.45 22.20 -15.50
N VAL A 71 9.84 21.33 -14.54
CA VAL A 71 10.52 20.06 -14.78
C VAL A 71 9.72 18.97 -14.06
N PRO A 72 8.89 18.21 -14.76
CA PRO A 72 8.08 17.15 -14.19
C PRO A 72 8.84 15.83 -14.07
N ASN A 73 8.18 14.83 -13.47
CA ASN A 73 8.60 13.43 -13.46
C ASN A 73 9.98 13.21 -12.83
N LEU A 74 10.25 13.92 -11.73
CA LEU A 74 11.48 13.79 -10.97
C LEU A 74 11.32 12.75 -9.86
N PRO A 75 12.12 11.67 -9.86
CA PRO A 75 12.18 10.74 -8.75
C PRO A 75 12.52 11.43 -7.42
N PRO A 76 12.06 10.90 -6.27
CA PRO A 76 12.46 11.44 -4.98
C PRO A 76 13.97 11.40 -4.77
N GLY A 77 14.54 12.51 -4.27
CA GLY A 77 15.97 12.59 -4.02
C GLY A 77 16.48 14.02 -3.88
N GLU A 78 17.80 14.13 -3.69
CA GLU A 78 18.52 15.40 -3.67
C GLU A 78 18.95 15.77 -5.10
N TYR A 79 18.74 17.03 -5.48
CA TYR A 79 18.97 17.53 -6.82
C TYR A 79 19.87 18.77 -6.82
N VAL A 80 20.74 18.83 -7.82
CA VAL A 80 21.49 20.03 -8.17
C VAL A 80 20.84 20.67 -9.38
N VAL A 81 20.35 21.91 -9.23
CA VAL A 81 19.68 22.67 -10.27
C VAL A 81 20.57 23.84 -10.68
N THR A 82 20.93 23.91 -11.96
CA THR A 82 21.80 24.95 -12.52
C THR A 82 21.02 25.79 -13.52
N PHE A 83 21.11 27.11 -13.37
CA PHE A 83 20.48 28.11 -14.23
C PHE A 83 21.56 28.83 -15.05
N VAL A 84 21.44 28.78 -16.36
CA VAL A 84 22.44 29.35 -17.27
C VAL A 84 21.76 30.19 -18.34
N MET A 85 22.28 31.40 -18.54
CA MET A 85 21.87 32.31 -19.63
C MET A 85 23.09 33.13 -20.08
N SER A 86 23.26 33.31 -21.39
CA SER A 86 24.35 34.14 -21.93
C SER A 86 24.22 35.58 -21.43
N GLY A 87 25.33 36.20 -20.97
CA GLY A 87 25.36 37.53 -20.39
C GLY A 87 24.99 37.61 -18.91
N PHE A 88 24.64 36.48 -18.26
CA PHE A 88 24.33 36.41 -16.84
C PHE A 88 25.27 35.46 -16.11
N GLN A 89 25.48 35.73 -14.83
CA GLN A 89 26.19 34.83 -13.94
C GLN A 89 25.34 33.57 -13.69
N SER A 90 25.90 32.37 -13.86
CA SER A 90 25.20 31.11 -13.58
C SER A 90 24.88 30.98 -12.10
N ALA A 91 23.72 30.41 -11.77
CA ALA A 91 23.32 30.10 -10.40
C ALA A 91 23.09 28.60 -10.25
N THR A 92 23.58 28.05 -9.12
CA THR A 92 23.35 26.64 -8.76
C THR A 92 22.62 26.58 -7.41
N ARG A 93 21.64 25.68 -7.29
CA ARG A 93 20.84 25.45 -6.08
C ARG A 93 20.71 23.98 -5.83
N ASN A 94 20.77 23.59 -4.55
CA ASN A 94 20.40 22.26 -4.12
C ASN A 94 18.95 22.25 -3.68
N VAL A 95 18.21 21.23 -4.05
CA VAL A 95 16.79 21.08 -3.69
C VAL A 95 16.45 19.61 -3.49
N LYS A 96 15.62 19.33 -2.49
CA LYS A 96 15.05 18.00 -2.26
C LYS A 96 13.71 17.90 -2.95
N ILE A 97 13.54 16.86 -3.75
CA ILE A 97 12.26 16.53 -4.42
C ILE A 97 11.67 15.32 -3.72
N SER A 98 10.40 15.40 -3.38
CA SER A 98 9.61 14.29 -2.81
C SER A 98 8.48 13.88 -3.75
N ALA A 99 8.05 12.62 -3.64
CA ALA A 99 6.97 12.11 -4.47
C ALA A 99 5.65 12.84 -4.24
N SER A 100 4.85 12.94 -5.29
CA SER A 100 3.51 13.56 -5.27
C SER A 100 3.48 15.02 -4.81
N GLN A 101 4.63 15.72 -4.91
CA GLN A 101 4.77 17.12 -4.53
C GLN A 101 5.27 17.98 -5.68
N GLN A 102 4.79 19.22 -5.74
CA GLN A 102 5.37 20.28 -6.57
C GLN A 102 6.26 21.15 -5.69
N VAL A 103 7.57 21.15 -6.00
CA VAL A 103 8.57 21.92 -5.27
C VAL A 103 8.86 23.22 -6.01
N PRO A 104 8.60 24.39 -5.40
CA PRO A 104 8.90 25.67 -6.02
C PRO A 104 10.39 26.01 -5.83
N LEU A 105 11.05 26.43 -6.89
CA LEU A 105 12.42 26.91 -6.84
C LEU A 105 12.61 28.14 -7.74
N ASN A 106 12.67 29.31 -7.13
CA ASN A 106 12.97 30.55 -7.84
C ASN A 106 14.47 30.83 -7.87
N ALA A 107 14.92 31.47 -8.94
CA ALA A 107 16.30 31.92 -9.05
C ALA A 107 16.38 33.40 -9.50
N LYS A 108 17.38 34.12 -8.99
CA LYS A 108 17.76 35.45 -9.47
C LYS A 108 19.13 35.37 -10.10
N LEU A 109 19.27 35.87 -11.31
CA LEU A 109 20.55 35.95 -12.02
C LEU A 109 21.01 37.40 -12.09
N SER A 110 22.29 37.62 -11.84
CA SER A 110 22.96 38.92 -11.95
C SER A 110 23.64 39.03 -13.31
N ILE A 111 23.65 40.23 -13.92
CA ILE A 111 24.39 40.49 -15.15
C ILE A 111 25.89 40.26 -14.89
N SER A 112 26.53 39.49 -15.73
CA SER A 112 27.97 39.23 -15.63
C SER A 112 28.72 40.12 -16.64
N ALA A 113 29.58 41.00 -16.13
CA ALA A 113 30.50 41.77 -16.97
C ALA A 113 31.70 40.94 -17.48
N VAL A 114 31.97 39.78 -16.92
CA VAL A 114 33.00 38.80 -17.32
C VAL A 114 32.47 37.40 -17.00
N ALA A 115 32.71 36.45 -17.88
CA ALA A 115 32.35 35.05 -17.66
C ALA A 115 33.20 34.42 -16.51
N ALA A 116 32.83 34.68 -15.27
CA ALA A 116 33.38 34.03 -14.10
C ALA A 116 32.38 32.98 -13.61
N GLU A 117 32.78 31.73 -13.57
CA GLU A 117 32.05 30.66 -12.88
C GLU A 117 32.08 30.93 -11.36
N ALA A 118 31.09 31.61 -10.85
CA ALA A 118 30.87 31.69 -9.41
C ALA A 118 29.80 30.66 -9.02
N MET A 119 30.26 29.59 -8.41
CA MET A 119 29.38 28.58 -7.81
C MET A 119 28.91 29.13 -6.45
N VAL A 120 27.72 29.71 -6.42
CA VAL A 120 27.05 30.05 -5.16
C VAL A 120 26.19 28.85 -4.76
N VAL A 121 26.72 28.01 -3.89
CA VAL A 121 25.96 26.94 -3.24
C VAL A 121 25.16 27.56 -2.10
N ALA A 122 23.97 28.04 -2.37
CA ALA A 122 23.01 28.36 -1.32
C ALA A 122 22.16 27.12 -1.06
N GLN A 123 22.23 26.59 0.16
CA GLN A 123 21.25 25.61 0.64
C GLN A 123 19.93 26.36 0.80
N SER A 124 19.04 26.25 -0.18
CA SER A 124 17.68 26.76 -0.03
C SER A 124 16.89 25.76 0.79
N GLU A 125 16.58 26.08 2.02
CA GLU A 125 15.44 25.46 2.70
C GLU A 125 14.21 25.85 1.87
N THR A 126 13.84 25.00 0.92
CA THR A 126 12.61 25.18 0.14
C THR A 126 11.45 24.92 1.07
N VAL A 127 11.00 25.99 1.67
CA VAL A 127 9.76 25.95 2.45
C VAL A 127 8.64 25.63 1.48
N SER A 128 7.99 24.46 1.63
CA SER A 128 6.91 24.01 0.73
C SER A 128 5.85 25.09 0.59
N GLN A 129 5.62 25.59 -0.60
CA GLN A 129 4.51 26.52 -0.93
C GLN A 129 3.24 25.75 -1.32
N SER A 130 3.18 24.44 -1.02
CA SER A 130 2.00 23.64 -1.29
C SER A 130 0.90 23.93 -0.28
N ALA A 131 -0.33 24.05 -0.74
CA ALA A 131 -1.52 24.09 0.10
C ALA A 131 -1.89 22.70 0.69
N GLN A 132 -1.15 21.66 0.33
CA GLN A 132 -1.31 20.29 0.83
C GLN A 132 -0.51 20.11 2.13
N ALA A 133 -1.17 19.61 3.17
CA ALA A 133 -0.48 19.19 4.38
C ALA A 133 0.04 17.75 4.18
N ALA A 134 1.33 17.62 4.04
CA ALA A 134 2.02 16.34 3.86
C ALA A 134 3.29 16.29 4.70
N THR A 135 3.59 15.13 5.25
CA THR A 135 4.84 14.85 5.95
C THR A 135 5.58 13.74 5.21
N THR A 136 6.84 13.98 4.87
CA THR A 136 7.68 13.01 4.15
C THR A 136 8.87 12.61 5.01
N TYR A 137 9.05 11.30 5.20
CA TYR A 137 10.18 10.70 5.87
C TYR A 137 11.02 9.92 4.86
N SER A 138 12.25 10.36 4.64
CA SER A 138 13.23 9.60 3.87
C SER A 138 13.78 8.44 4.71
N THR A 139 14.23 7.38 4.03
CA THR A 139 14.88 6.23 4.68
C THR A 139 16.11 6.67 5.50
N GLU A 140 16.82 7.72 5.09
CA GLU A 140 17.94 8.26 5.87
C GLU A 140 17.48 8.74 7.26
N ILE A 141 16.33 9.39 7.36
CA ILE A 141 15.75 9.85 8.63
C ILE A 141 15.26 8.66 9.44
N THR A 142 14.46 7.77 8.84
CA THR A 142 13.85 6.62 9.54
C THR A 142 14.90 5.64 10.08
N ASN A 143 16.04 5.51 9.40
CA ASN A 143 17.18 4.70 9.89
C ASN A 143 17.88 5.27 11.12
N LYS A 144 17.73 6.56 11.41
CA LYS A 144 18.30 7.24 12.59
C LYS A 144 17.35 7.26 13.79
N LEU A 145 16.08 6.92 13.58
CA LEU A 145 15.06 6.92 14.63
C LEU A 145 14.98 5.54 15.30
N PRO A 146 14.80 5.49 16.64
CA PRO A 146 14.65 4.23 17.39
C PRO A 146 13.23 3.68 17.26
N MET A 147 12.86 3.26 16.05
CA MET A 147 11.53 2.76 15.71
C MET A 147 11.61 1.55 14.79
N ALA A 148 10.53 0.77 14.72
CA ALA A 148 10.42 -0.26 13.71
C ALA A 148 10.42 0.39 12.31
N ARG A 149 11.08 -0.24 11.33
CA ARG A 149 11.24 0.32 9.97
C ARG A 149 10.08 0.01 9.03
N THR A 150 8.89 -0.23 9.57
CA THR A 150 7.70 -0.46 8.76
C THR A 150 7.12 0.86 8.24
N ILE A 151 6.33 0.81 7.16
CA ILE A 151 5.60 1.99 6.66
C ILE A 151 4.77 2.61 7.79
N LEU A 152 4.03 1.80 8.54
CA LEU A 152 3.16 2.29 9.63
C LEU A 152 3.93 3.04 10.71
N SER A 153 5.14 2.61 11.05
CA SER A 153 5.96 3.28 12.06
C SER A 153 6.37 4.69 11.65
N SER A 154 6.62 4.96 10.37
CA SER A 154 6.87 6.33 9.89
C SER A 154 5.58 7.16 9.83
N VAL A 155 4.45 6.55 9.48
CA VAL A 155 3.16 7.24 9.38
C VAL A 155 2.71 7.82 10.73
N VAL A 156 2.92 7.08 11.83
CA VAL A 156 2.52 7.53 13.19
C VAL A 156 3.28 8.76 13.70
N LEU A 157 4.38 9.12 13.07
CA LEU A 157 5.10 10.37 13.37
C LEU A 157 4.47 11.61 12.71
N SER A 158 3.51 11.42 11.81
CA SER A 158 2.86 12.51 11.09
C SER A 158 1.75 13.15 11.93
N ALA A 159 1.59 14.46 11.78
CA ALA A 159 0.52 15.18 12.46
C ALA A 159 -0.87 14.68 12.05
N GLY A 160 -1.80 14.55 13.02
CA GLY A 160 -3.16 14.06 12.78
C GLY A 160 -3.28 12.54 12.69
N VAL A 161 -2.23 11.78 12.97
CA VAL A 161 -2.22 10.33 12.95
C VAL A 161 -2.31 9.77 14.37
N ASN A 162 -3.12 8.71 14.54
CA ASN A 162 -3.31 7.99 15.80
C ASN A 162 -3.36 6.48 15.53
N THR A 163 -2.80 5.68 16.45
CA THR A 163 -2.78 4.20 16.36
C THR A 163 -3.84 3.52 17.22
N ASN A 164 -4.74 4.27 17.87
CA ASN A 164 -5.77 3.75 18.77
C ASN A 164 -7.11 3.50 18.05
N GLY A 165 -7.11 3.32 16.75
CA GLY A 165 -8.30 2.94 15.99
C GLY A 165 -8.77 1.51 16.30
N PRO A 166 -9.98 1.13 15.86
CA PRO A 166 -10.53 -0.20 16.05
C PRO A 166 -9.55 -1.30 15.62
N GLY A 167 -9.30 -2.26 16.50
CA GLY A 167 -8.32 -3.32 16.25
C GLY A 167 -6.85 -2.87 16.27
N GLY A 168 -6.53 -1.72 16.86
CA GLY A 168 -5.17 -1.17 16.89
C GLY A 168 -4.72 -0.56 15.56
N ASN A 169 -5.65 -0.32 14.63
CA ASN A 169 -5.34 0.22 13.31
C ASN A 169 -5.11 1.74 13.35
N THR A 170 -4.33 2.23 12.39
CA THR A 170 -4.00 3.66 12.26
C THR A 170 -5.20 4.46 11.75
N THR A 171 -5.56 5.53 12.46
CA THR A 171 -6.54 6.55 12.02
C THR A 171 -5.82 7.84 11.64
N ILE A 172 -6.33 8.52 10.62
CA ILE A 172 -5.76 9.78 10.13
C ILE A 172 -6.88 10.82 10.06
N SER A 173 -6.64 12.00 10.60
CA SER A 173 -7.58 13.13 10.61
C SER A 173 -8.95 12.80 11.20
N GLY A 174 -9.02 11.84 12.14
CA GLY A 174 -10.25 11.41 12.81
C GLY A 174 -11.14 10.46 12.00
N ALA A 175 -10.74 10.08 10.78
CA ALA A 175 -11.46 9.08 9.98
C ALA A 175 -11.26 7.66 10.52
N GLN A 176 -12.10 6.74 10.09
CA GLN A 176 -11.95 5.34 10.47
C GLN A 176 -10.68 4.75 9.83
N SER A 177 -10.10 3.75 10.49
CA SER A 177 -8.80 3.19 10.09
C SER A 177 -8.81 2.55 8.69
N PHE A 178 -9.93 2.00 8.24
CA PHE A 178 -10.08 1.41 6.91
C PHE A 178 -10.36 2.44 5.79
N ASP A 179 -10.56 3.70 6.15
CA ASP A 179 -10.79 4.80 5.20
C ASP A 179 -9.51 5.52 4.77
N ASN A 180 -8.35 5.03 5.15
CA ASN A 180 -7.07 5.50 4.64
C ASN A 180 -6.70 4.77 3.35
N VAL A 181 -5.85 5.36 2.51
CA VAL A 181 -5.27 4.69 1.35
C VAL A 181 -3.77 4.50 1.54
N PHE A 182 -3.31 3.26 1.38
CA PHE A 182 -1.90 2.89 1.41
C PHE A 182 -1.43 2.48 0.02
N THR A 183 -0.39 3.15 -0.47
CA THR A 183 0.20 2.86 -1.78
C THR A 183 1.69 2.61 -1.69
N VAL A 184 2.20 1.75 -2.59
CA VAL A 184 3.62 1.59 -2.89
C VAL A 184 3.84 1.91 -4.36
N ASN A 185 4.70 2.86 -4.67
CA ASN A 185 4.91 3.38 -6.03
C ASN A 185 3.59 3.80 -6.72
N GLY A 186 2.66 4.36 -5.94
CA GLY A 186 1.33 4.75 -6.41
C GLY A 186 0.31 3.61 -6.52
N VAL A 187 0.68 2.37 -6.26
CA VAL A 187 -0.21 1.20 -6.35
C VAL A 187 -0.85 0.91 -5.00
N ASN A 188 -2.17 0.73 -4.98
CA ASN A 188 -2.90 0.37 -3.75
C ASN A 188 -2.50 -1.03 -3.26
N ILE A 189 -2.01 -1.11 -2.02
CA ILE A 189 -1.57 -2.36 -1.37
C ILE A 189 -2.49 -2.79 -0.22
N GLN A 190 -3.67 -2.19 -0.07
CA GLN A 190 -4.57 -2.50 1.03
C GLN A 190 -5.20 -3.90 0.88
N ASP A 191 -5.51 -4.48 2.03
CA ASP A 191 -6.43 -5.62 2.12
C ASP A 191 -7.86 -5.13 1.86
N ASN A 192 -8.56 -5.79 0.96
CA ASN A 192 -9.88 -5.37 0.48
C ASN A 192 -10.98 -5.37 1.56
N ILE A 193 -10.77 -6.10 2.66
CA ILE A 193 -11.74 -6.23 3.76
C ILE A 193 -11.38 -5.31 4.93
N ARG A 194 -10.09 -5.27 5.29
CA ARG A 194 -9.63 -4.59 6.52
C ARG A 194 -9.13 -3.17 6.28
N GLY A 195 -8.87 -2.80 5.01
CA GLY A 195 -8.29 -1.50 4.67
C GLY A 195 -6.87 -1.27 5.22
N THR A 196 -6.24 -2.30 5.78
CA THR A 196 -4.86 -2.24 6.27
C THR A 196 -3.87 -2.55 5.16
N PRO A 197 -2.63 -2.03 5.18
CA PRO A 197 -1.65 -2.36 4.16
C PRO A 197 -1.24 -3.82 4.22
N THR A 198 -1.08 -4.47 3.06
CA THR A 198 -0.52 -5.81 2.93
C THR A 198 1.00 -5.73 3.11
N GLY A 199 1.47 -5.94 4.33
CA GLY A 199 2.87 -5.71 4.71
C GLY A 199 3.89 -6.56 3.94
N THR A 200 3.49 -7.70 3.40
CA THR A 200 4.34 -8.59 2.59
C THR A 200 4.75 -8.01 1.24
N LEU A 201 4.11 -6.93 0.78
CA LEU A 201 4.46 -6.20 -0.44
C LEU A 201 5.51 -5.12 -0.23
N VAL A 202 6.12 -5.04 0.94
CA VAL A 202 7.09 -4.01 1.29
C VAL A 202 8.38 -4.66 1.76
N ILE A 203 9.49 -4.25 1.17
CA ILE A 203 10.84 -4.55 1.65
C ILE A 203 11.38 -3.25 2.24
N GLU A 204 11.59 -3.22 3.55
CA GLU A 204 11.86 -1.99 4.29
C GLU A 204 13.15 -1.30 3.80
N ASP A 205 14.17 -2.08 3.47
CA ASP A 205 15.44 -1.53 2.96
C ASP A 205 15.35 -1.04 1.51
N ALA A 206 14.29 -1.43 0.78
CA ALA A 206 14.01 -0.93 -0.56
C ALA A 206 13.28 0.42 -0.56
N ILE A 207 12.67 0.86 0.55
CA ILE A 207 11.95 2.13 0.62
C ILE A 207 12.94 3.29 0.43
N GLN A 208 12.59 4.26 -0.40
CA GLN A 208 13.31 5.53 -0.56
C GLN A 208 12.75 6.60 0.37
N GLU A 209 11.42 6.73 0.39
CA GLU A 209 10.69 7.64 1.27
C GLU A 209 9.24 7.20 1.47
N THR A 210 8.63 7.69 2.55
CA THR A 210 7.19 7.55 2.83
C THR A 210 6.59 8.92 3.05
N THR A 211 5.53 9.25 2.31
CA THR A 211 4.78 10.50 2.42
C THR A 211 3.39 10.21 2.97
N THR A 212 2.98 10.94 4.00
CA THR A 212 1.64 10.93 4.58
C THR A 212 0.96 12.26 4.28
N MET A 213 -0.17 12.22 3.57
CA MET A 213 -0.98 13.39 3.20
C MET A 213 -2.24 13.39 4.06
N THR A 214 -2.49 14.47 4.80
CA THR A 214 -3.58 14.55 5.79
C THR A 214 -4.65 15.57 5.45
N SER A 215 -4.34 16.62 4.68
CA SER A 215 -5.32 17.62 4.22
C SER A 215 -4.86 18.33 2.95
N GLY A 216 -5.78 19.02 2.27
CA GLY A 216 -5.49 19.69 1.00
C GLY A 216 -5.09 18.73 -0.13
N VAL A 217 -5.50 17.47 -0.04
CA VAL A 217 -5.10 16.41 -0.98
C VAL A 217 -5.73 16.64 -2.34
N SER A 218 -4.93 16.60 -3.40
CA SER A 218 -5.34 16.78 -4.79
C SER A 218 -6.50 15.87 -5.20
N ALA A 219 -7.33 16.32 -6.15
CA ALA A 219 -8.41 15.53 -6.74
C ALA A 219 -7.94 14.28 -7.50
N GLU A 220 -6.63 14.17 -7.78
CA GLU A 220 -6.01 12.96 -8.32
C GLU A 220 -6.18 11.74 -7.41
N PHE A 221 -6.19 11.95 -6.08
CA PHE A 221 -6.37 10.90 -5.09
C PHE A 221 -7.85 10.72 -4.74
N GLY A 222 -8.29 9.48 -4.70
CA GLY A 222 -9.67 9.10 -4.37
C GLY A 222 -9.74 7.90 -3.43
N ARG A 223 -10.96 7.47 -3.13
CA ARG A 223 -11.27 6.28 -2.32
C ARG A 223 -10.76 6.35 -0.87
N PHE A 224 -10.68 7.54 -0.29
CA PHE A 224 -10.29 7.76 1.11
C PHE A 224 -11.13 8.86 1.75
N THR A 225 -11.25 8.84 3.08
CA THR A 225 -11.82 9.92 3.88
C THR A 225 -10.86 10.39 4.97
N GLY A 226 -9.84 9.59 5.30
CA GLY A 226 -8.78 9.90 6.25
C GLY A 226 -7.56 10.53 5.59
N GLY A 227 -6.56 9.73 5.29
CA GLY A 227 -5.31 10.17 4.66
C GLY A 227 -4.83 9.25 3.57
N VAL A 228 -3.85 9.74 2.81
CA VAL A 228 -3.15 8.97 1.77
C VAL A 228 -1.70 8.77 2.18
N ILE A 229 -1.28 7.52 2.24
CA ILE A 229 0.09 7.13 2.53
C ILE A 229 0.71 6.58 1.24
N ASN A 230 1.80 7.19 0.79
CA ASN A 230 2.54 6.73 -0.37
C ASN A 230 3.99 6.43 -0.02
N ALA A 231 4.39 5.16 -0.08
CA ALA A 231 5.78 4.74 0.00
C ALA A 231 6.35 4.60 -1.41
N VAL A 232 7.55 5.10 -1.62
CA VAL A 232 8.27 4.98 -2.90
C VAL A 232 9.50 4.13 -2.68
N THR A 233 9.69 3.11 -3.52
CA THR A 233 10.88 2.25 -3.47
C THR A 233 12.00 2.81 -4.34
N LYS A 234 13.24 2.52 -3.97
CA LYS A 234 14.46 2.88 -4.69
C LYS A 234 14.40 2.41 -6.15
N GLN A 235 15.22 3.02 -6.98
CA GLN A 235 15.35 2.64 -8.40
C GLN A 235 16.82 2.67 -8.82
N GLY A 236 17.13 2.04 -9.96
CA GLY A 236 18.47 2.08 -10.54
C GLY A 236 18.81 3.45 -11.12
N GLY A 237 20.08 3.82 -11.01
CA GLY A 237 20.65 5.04 -11.60
C GLY A 237 21.85 4.70 -12.50
N ASN A 238 22.58 5.72 -12.96
CA ASN A 238 23.77 5.54 -13.81
C ASN A 238 25.02 5.01 -13.07
N SER A 239 24.93 4.87 -11.75
CA SER A 239 25.95 4.25 -10.91
C SER A 239 25.37 3.05 -10.17
N PHE A 240 26.14 2.01 -9.98
CA PHE A 240 25.75 0.89 -9.13
C PHE A 240 25.66 1.35 -7.68
N SER A 241 24.58 0.97 -7.03
CA SER A 241 24.34 1.21 -5.61
C SER A 241 23.61 0.02 -5.00
N GLY A 242 23.77 -0.18 -3.71
CA GLY A 242 23.09 -1.27 -3.02
C GLY A 242 23.34 -1.23 -1.53
N SER A 243 22.64 -2.10 -0.83
CA SER A 243 22.77 -2.29 0.62
C SER A 243 22.66 -3.76 0.96
N ALA A 244 23.30 -4.16 2.04
CA ALA A 244 23.06 -5.45 2.68
C ALA A 244 22.89 -5.20 4.18
N ARG A 245 21.87 -5.79 4.77
CA ARG A 245 21.51 -5.59 6.18
C ARG A 245 21.16 -6.92 6.82
N VAL A 246 21.60 -7.08 8.07
CA VAL A 246 21.13 -8.14 8.95
C VAL A 246 20.60 -7.48 10.21
N THR A 247 19.33 -7.69 10.51
CA THR A 247 18.69 -7.25 11.75
C THR A 247 18.50 -8.47 12.63
N LEU A 248 18.98 -8.42 13.86
CA LEU A 248 18.86 -9.49 14.83
C LEU A 248 17.78 -9.12 15.84
N ASN A 249 16.91 -10.04 16.16
CA ASN A 249 15.91 -9.93 17.22
C ASN A 249 15.98 -11.18 18.13
N ASN A 250 15.66 -10.99 19.41
CA ASN A 250 15.48 -12.08 20.36
C ASN A 250 14.45 -11.63 21.39
N ASP A 251 13.50 -12.48 21.74
CA ASP A 251 12.46 -12.18 22.73
C ASP A 251 13.06 -11.80 24.09
N ASN A 252 14.18 -12.42 24.48
CA ASN A 252 14.87 -12.12 25.73
C ASN A 252 15.56 -10.74 25.76
N TRP A 253 15.70 -10.04 24.64
CA TRP A 253 16.22 -8.68 24.59
C TRP A 253 15.12 -7.63 24.80
N GLN A 254 13.86 -8.07 24.91
CA GLN A 254 12.72 -7.20 25.12
C GLN A 254 12.30 -7.22 26.60
N ALA A 255 11.87 -6.07 27.11
CA ALA A 255 11.29 -6.00 28.43
C ALA A 255 9.97 -6.80 28.49
N GLN A 256 9.81 -7.61 29.54
CA GLN A 256 8.58 -8.34 29.77
C GLN A 256 7.45 -7.39 30.19
N ASN A 257 6.24 -7.67 29.72
CA ASN A 257 5.06 -7.00 30.23
C ASN A 257 4.77 -7.46 31.68
N ALA A 258 4.20 -6.57 32.50
CA ALA A 258 3.76 -6.89 33.87
C ALA A 258 2.73 -8.06 33.93
N ARG A 259 2.04 -8.33 32.83
CA ARG A 259 1.10 -9.45 32.67
C ARG A 259 1.71 -10.58 31.84
N ALA A 260 2.93 -11.02 32.21
CA ALA A 260 3.64 -12.12 31.56
C ALA A 260 2.86 -13.45 31.61
N ASP A 261 1.95 -13.61 32.57
CA ASP A 261 1.02 -14.74 32.70
C ASP A 261 0.07 -14.90 31.50
N LEU A 262 -0.17 -13.81 30.75
CA LEU A 262 -1.04 -13.82 29.55
C LEU A 262 -0.27 -13.95 28.23
N GLN A 263 1.04 -14.12 28.28
CA GLN A 263 1.88 -14.15 27.08
C GLN A 263 2.38 -15.58 26.79
N ALA A 264 2.55 -15.88 25.51
CA ALA A 264 3.26 -17.09 25.11
C ALA A 264 4.70 -17.07 25.66
N PRO A 265 5.26 -18.24 26.06
CA PRO A 265 6.63 -18.31 26.53
C PRO A 265 7.61 -17.71 25.51
N TYR A 266 8.55 -16.91 26.00
CA TYR A 266 9.63 -16.40 25.17
C TYR A 266 10.50 -17.52 24.64
N VAL A 267 10.86 -17.41 23.36
CA VAL A 267 11.83 -18.31 22.75
C VAL A 267 13.18 -17.61 22.74
N ASP A 268 14.11 -18.07 23.60
CA ASP A 268 15.48 -17.55 23.62
C ASP A 268 16.24 -18.00 22.39
N LYS A 269 15.96 -17.33 21.28
CA LYS A 269 16.59 -17.59 19.99
C LYS A 269 16.83 -16.30 19.24
N VAL A 270 18.04 -16.15 18.71
CA VAL A 270 18.32 -15.03 17.80
C VAL A 270 17.65 -15.30 16.45
N VAL A 271 16.77 -14.38 16.05
CA VAL A 271 16.04 -14.42 14.78
C VAL A 271 16.64 -13.37 13.84
N PRO A 272 17.40 -13.77 12.82
CA PRO A 272 17.93 -12.85 11.82
C PRO A 272 16.87 -12.50 10.76
N THR A 273 16.82 -11.23 10.38
CA THR A 273 16.19 -10.74 9.16
C THR A 273 17.27 -10.30 8.20
N TYR A 274 17.31 -10.88 7.02
CA TYR A 274 18.25 -10.56 5.97
C TYR A 274 17.56 -9.68 4.92
N GLU A 275 18.17 -8.55 4.57
CA GLU A 275 17.71 -7.67 3.51
C GLU A 275 18.88 -7.29 2.63
N ALA A 276 18.63 -7.21 1.32
CA ALA A 276 19.62 -6.75 0.36
C ALA A 276 18.95 -5.99 -0.77
N THR A 277 19.64 -4.95 -1.26
CA THR A 277 19.21 -4.20 -2.43
C THR A 277 20.39 -4.02 -3.38
N ILE A 278 20.11 -3.97 -4.68
CA ILE A 278 21.09 -3.63 -5.70
C ILE A 278 20.39 -2.91 -6.86
N GLY A 279 21.02 -1.87 -7.39
CA GLY A 279 20.53 -1.17 -8.56
C GLY A 279 21.67 -0.54 -9.35
N GLY A 280 21.43 -0.30 -10.63
CA GLY A 280 22.42 0.31 -11.51
C GLY A 280 22.00 0.30 -12.97
N PRO A 281 22.90 0.74 -13.88
CA PRO A 281 22.64 0.75 -15.31
C PRO A 281 22.88 -0.64 -15.92
N ILE A 282 21.95 -1.09 -16.76
CA ILE A 282 22.22 -2.13 -17.76
C ILE A 282 22.86 -1.45 -18.98
N ILE A 283 22.25 -0.35 -19.44
CA ILE A 283 22.79 0.54 -20.45
C ILE A 283 22.68 1.96 -19.89
N LYS A 284 23.82 2.64 -19.69
CA LYS A 284 23.84 4.02 -19.17
C LYS A 284 22.93 4.93 -20.00
N ASP A 285 22.21 5.82 -19.32
CA ASP A 285 21.27 6.79 -19.86
C ASP A 285 20.06 6.20 -20.62
N ARG A 286 19.86 4.84 -20.59
CA ARG A 286 18.76 4.19 -21.31
C ARG A 286 18.03 3.10 -20.55
N ILE A 287 18.76 2.21 -19.87
CA ILE A 287 18.15 1.04 -19.21
C ILE A 287 18.79 0.84 -17.85
N TRP A 288 17.97 0.80 -16.83
CA TRP A 288 18.38 0.60 -15.43
C TRP A 288 17.56 -0.50 -14.80
N PHE A 289 18.14 -1.15 -13.82
CA PHE A 289 17.47 -2.13 -12.99
C PHE A 289 17.59 -1.78 -11.50
N PHE A 290 16.67 -2.28 -10.73
CA PHE A 290 16.73 -2.35 -9.28
C PHE A 290 16.18 -3.70 -8.84
N ALA A 291 16.81 -4.32 -7.85
CA ALA A 291 16.34 -5.54 -7.21
C ALA A 291 16.48 -5.44 -5.70
N ALA A 292 15.54 -6.03 -4.99
CA ALA A 292 15.57 -6.13 -3.53
C ALA A 292 15.08 -7.50 -3.09
N GLY A 293 15.57 -7.96 -1.93
CA GLY A 293 15.14 -9.20 -1.31
C GLY A 293 15.12 -9.10 0.20
N ARG A 294 14.17 -9.81 0.83
CA ARG A 294 14.07 -9.99 2.27
C ARG A 294 13.76 -11.44 2.61
N TYR A 295 14.42 -11.93 3.65
CA TYR A 295 14.15 -13.23 4.24
C TYR A 295 14.14 -13.11 5.76
N ASN A 296 13.10 -13.67 6.39
CA ASN A 296 13.02 -13.84 7.83
C ASN A 296 12.36 -15.19 8.14
N LYS A 297 12.86 -15.89 9.13
CA LYS A 297 12.21 -17.07 9.71
C LYS A 297 12.12 -16.88 11.21
N ASN A 298 10.91 -16.77 11.71
CA ASN A 298 10.63 -16.63 13.13
C ASN A 298 10.01 -17.93 13.65
N ASP A 299 10.70 -18.59 14.57
CA ASP A 299 10.19 -19.72 15.33
C ASP A 299 9.69 -19.21 16.68
N TYR A 300 8.49 -19.56 17.07
CA TYR A 300 7.86 -19.14 18.32
C TYR A 300 6.95 -20.25 18.87
N SER A 301 6.42 -20.03 20.09
CA SER A 301 5.56 -21.01 20.74
C SER A 301 4.08 -20.63 20.63
N GLY A 302 3.25 -21.57 20.23
CA GLY A 302 1.82 -21.53 20.52
C GLY A 302 1.57 -22.03 21.95
N VAL A 303 0.48 -21.60 22.57
CA VAL A 303 0.10 -21.99 23.93
C VAL A 303 -1.23 -22.73 23.89
N LEU A 304 -1.30 -23.84 24.61
CA LEU A 304 -2.55 -24.56 24.88
C LEU A 304 -3.24 -23.92 26.08
N SER A 305 -4.56 -23.81 26.02
CA SER A 305 -5.38 -23.33 27.12
C SER A 305 -5.76 -24.47 28.07
N GLU A 306 -6.05 -24.13 29.34
CA GLU A 306 -6.58 -25.13 30.30
C GLU A 306 -7.79 -25.89 29.70
N PRO A 307 -7.99 -27.17 30.10
CA PRO A 307 -7.31 -27.89 31.20
C PRO A 307 -5.96 -28.50 30.81
N ILE A 308 -5.56 -28.50 29.54
CA ILE A 308 -4.25 -28.94 29.07
C ILE A 308 -3.36 -27.70 28.95
N THR A 309 -2.42 -27.56 29.87
CA THR A 309 -1.40 -26.51 29.77
C THR A 309 -0.18 -27.02 29.03
N GLY A 310 0.38 -26.22 28.16
CA GLY A 310 1.57 -26.60 27.40
C GLY A 310 1.83 -25.64 26.25
N SER A 311 2.90 -25.91 25.55
CA SER A 311 3.27 -25.15 24.36
C SER A 311 3.56 -26.09 23.19
N PHE A 312 3.39 -25.57 21.97
CA PHE A 312 3.71 -26.27 20.73
C PHE A 312 4.49 -25.36 19.78
N PRO A 313 5.36 -25.93 18.94
CA PRO A 313 6.18 -25.12 18.04
C PRO A 313 5.33 -24.52 16.91
N ARG A 314 5.59 -23.25 16.60
CA ARG A 314 5.06 -22.53 15.44
C ARG A 314 6.21 -21.86 14.69
N SER A 315 6.04 -21.63 13.40
CA SER A 315 7.00 -20.83 12.65
C SER A 315 6.32 -20.05 11.53
N ASP A 316 6.84 -18.84 11.29
CA ASP A 316 6.53 -18.04 10.13
C ASP A 316 7.79 -17.83 9.31
N THR A 317 7.75 -18.15 8.02
CA THR A 317 8.83 -17.89 7.07
C THR A 317 8.36 -16.83 6.07
N ASP A 318 8.96 -15.65 6.13
CA ASP A 318 8.64 -14.48 5.31
C ASP A 318 9.72 -14.27 4.23
N LYS A 319 9.32 -14.37 2.98
CA LYS A 319 10.17 -14.19 1.79
C LYS A 319 9.58 -13.08 0.93
N ARG A 320 10.39 -12.09 0.58
CA ARG A 320 9.97 -10.97 -0.27
C ARG A 320 11.02 -10.69 -1.33
N TYR A 321 10.56 -10.41 -2.54
CA TYR A 321 11.41 -10.07 -3.68
C TYR A 321 10.78 -8.93 -4.47
N GLU A 322 11.57 -7.95 -4.88
CA GLU A 322 11.17 -6.88 -5.77
C GLU A 322 12.17 -6.80 -6.94
N GLY A 323 11.65 -6.70 -8.15
CA GLY A 323 12.42 -6.39 -9.35
C GLY A 323 11.80 -5.20 -10.07
N LYS A 324 12.63 -4.25 -10.52
CA LYS A 324 12.21 -3.05 -11.26
C LYS A 324 13.13 -2.84 -12.44
N LEU A 325 12.53 -2.54 -13.59
CA LEU A 325 13.24 -2.20 -14.83
C LEU A 325 12.74 -0.84 -15.31
N THR A 326 13.65 0.10 -15.53
CA THR A 326 13.36 1.42 -16.08
C THR A 326 14.01 1.57 -17.44
N LEU A 327 13.23 2.02 -18.43
CA LEU A 327 13.66 2.23 -19.80
C LEU A 327 13.35 3.67 -20.23
N THR A 328 14.29 4.30 -20.92
CA THR A 328 14.09 5.57 -21.63
C THR A 328 14.29 5.33 -23.12
N PRO A 329 13.22 4.86 -23.83
CA PRO A 329 13.33 4.50 -25.25
C PRO A 329 13.60 5.70 -26.14
N PHE A 330 13.05 6.86 -25.77
CA PHE A 330 13.25 8.14 -26.42
C PHE A 330 13.54 9.21 -25.36
N GLN A 331 14.17 10.29 -25.76
CA GLN A 331 14.37 11.44 -24.87
C GLN A 331 13.02 11.91 -24.30
N ASN A 332 12.96 12.17 -23.00
CA ASN A 332 11.74 12.63 -22.28
C ASN A 332 10.61 11.58 -22.17
N HIS A 333 10.83 10.32 -22.50
CA HIS A 333 9.86 9.23 -22.34
C HIS A 333 10.47 8.12 -21.50
N THR A 334 9.83 7.77 -20.41
CA THR A 334 10.29 6.74 -19.47
C THR A 334 9.19 5.72 -19.24
N VAL A 335 9.54 4.44 -19.29
CA VAL A 335 8.69 3.31 -18.90
C VAL A 335 9.35 2.59 -17.74
N THR A 336 8.60 2.35 -16.67
CA THR A 336 9.07 1.59 -15.51
C THR A 336 8.12 0.42 -15.25
N GLY A 337 8.64 -0.79 -15.34
CA GLY A 337 7.95 -2.01 -14.91
C GLY A 337 8.49 -2.47 -13.56
N SER A 338 7.63 -2.85 -12.64
CA SER A 338 8.02 -3.46 -11.37
C SER A 338 7.15 -4.67 -11.03
N TYR A 339 7.77 -5.65 -10.40
CA TYR A 339 7.11 -6.83 -9.87
C TYR A 339 7.62 -7.10 -8.46
N THR A 340 6.69 -7.21 -7.51
CA THR A 340 6.98 -7.57 -6.13
C THR A 340 6.25 -8.85 -5.78
N LYS A 341 6.95 -9.81 -5.19
CA LYS A 341 6.39 -11.04 -4.66
C LYS A 341 6.68 -11.14 -3.18
N GLY A 342 5.64 -11.30 -2.37
CA GLY A 342 5.69 -11.65 -0.97
C GLY A 342 5.10 -13.02 -0.73
N GLN A 343 5.66 -13.78 0.21
CA GLN A 343 5.12 -15.06 0.65
C GLN A 343 5.40 -15.26 2.12
N VAL A 344 4.36 -15.55 2.88
CA VAL A 344 4.49 -15.99 4.29
C VAL A 344 4.00 -17.42 4.40
N ASP A 345 4.92 -18.34 4.73
CA ASP A 345 4.61 -19.73 5.03
C ASP A 345 4.52 -19.88 6.56
N GLN A 346 3.39 -20.35 7.06
CA GLN A 346 3.10 -20.48 8.50
C GLN A 346 2.89 -21.95 8.86
N SER A 347 3.69 -22.45 9.78
CA SER A 347 3.56 -23.84 10.28
C SER A 347 2.82 -23.85 11.62
N ASN A 348 1.99 -24.89 11.80
CA ASN A 348 1.13 -25.06 12.97
C ASN A 348 0.28 -23.83 13.26
N TYR A 349 -0.26 -23.22 12.22
CA TYR A 349 -1.21 -22.10 12.36
C TYR A 349 -2.56 -22.63 12.85
N TYR A 350 -3.29 -21.80 13.60
CA TYR A 350 -4.67 -22.04 14.01
C TYR A 350 -5.48 -20.74 13.94
N PHE A 351 -6.80 -20.82 13.97
CA PHE A 351 -7.66 -19.64 13.97
C PHE A 351 -7.61 -18.96 15.35
N THR A 352 -6.84 -17.87 15.43
CA THR A 352 -6.44 -17.25 16.71
C THR A 352 -7.57 -16.55 17.49
N SER A 353 -8.78 -16.46 16.93
CA SER A 353 -9.94 -15.91 17.66
C SER A 353 -10.47 -16.85 18.76
N TYR A 354 -10.06 -18.11 18.75
CA TYR A 354 -10.46 -19.09 19.75
C TYR A 354 -9.23 -19.69 20.43
N PRO A 355 -9.26 -19.89 21.76
CA PRO A 355 -8.19 -20.60 22.44
C PRO A 355 -8.08 -22.03 21.92
N ILE A 356 -6.87 -22.58 21.90
CA ILE A 356 -6.60 -23.93 21.40
C ILE A 356 -6.37 -24.87 22.60
N LEU A 357 -7.10 -25.97 22.64
CA LEU A 357 -7.02 -26.97 23.70
C LEU A 357 -6.13 -28.17 23.31
N GLU A 358 -6.04 -28.43 22.00
CA GLU A 358 -5.26 -29.53 21.43
C GLU A 358 -4.77 -29.15 20.02
N THR A 359 -3.63 -29.67 19.63
CA THR A 359 -3.07 -29.45 18.27
C THR A 359 -3.57 -30.47 17.24
N ASN A 360 -4.15 -31.61 17.65
CA ASN A 360 -4.55 -32.69 16.76
C ASN A 360 -5.66 -32.26 15.80
N GLY A 361 -5.31 -32.15 14.52
CA GLY A 361 -6.23 -31.65 13.47
C GLY A 361 -6.66 -30.18 13.58
N THR A 362 -6.33 -29.50 14.69
CA THR A 362 -6.68 -28.09 14.93
C THR A 362 -5.68 -27.15 14.28
N THR A 363 -4.40 -27.54 14.28
CA THR A 363 -3.35 -26.76 13.59
C THR A 363 -3.16 -27.22 12.14
N TYR A 364 -2.73 -26.29 11.30
CA TYR A 364 -2.46 -26.54 9.88
C TYR A 364 -1.33 -25.66 9.37
N ASP A 365 -0.69 -26.07 8.28
CA ASP A 365 0.29 -25.26 7.59
C ASP A 365 -0.38 -24.52 6.43
N ARG A 366 -0.19 -23.22 6.36
CA ARG A 366 -0.75 -22.39 5.29
C ARG A 366 0.30 -21.51 4.64
N SER A 367 -0.01 -21.05 3.43
CA SER A 367 0.78 -20.06 2.70
C SER A 367 -0.06 -18.85 2.31
N LEU A 368 0.55 -17.68 2.33
CA LEU A 368 -0.05 -16.39 2.01
C LEU A 368 0.75 -15.72 0.88
N PRO A 369 0.69 -16.24 -0.37
CA PRO A 369 1.34 -15.61 -1.51
C PRO A 369 0.65 -14.30 -1.86
N THR A 370 1.46 -13.30 -2.17
CA THR A 370 1.02 -11.97 -2.60
C THR A 370 1.90 -11.51 -3.74
N ASP A 371 1.30 -11.07 -4.84
CA ASP A 371 1.99 -10.56 -6.01
C ASP A 371 1.50 -9.15 -6.32
N LEU A 372 2.42 -8.29 -6.76
CA LEU A 372 2.12 -6.94 -7.23
C LEU A 372 2.88 -6.65 -8.51
N LEU A 373 2.15 -6.44 -9.60
CA LEU A 373 2.67 -5.94 -10.87
C LEU A 373 2.33 -4.46 -11.00
N SER A 374 3.28 -3.66 -11.50
CA SER A 374 3.04 -2.27 -11.89
C SER A 374 3.82 -1.92 -13.15
N ILE A 375 3.17 -1.18 -14.05
CA ILE A 375 3.78 -0.61 -15.27
C ILE A 375 3.42 0.86 -15.31
N ASN A 376 4.43 1.71 -15.36
CA ASN A 376 4.31 3.17 -15.36
C ASN A 376 4.92 3.76 -16.64
N TYR A 377 4.24 4.70 -17.26
CA TYR A 377 4.73 5.51 -18.37
C TYR A 377 4.71 6.99 -17.96
N ASN A 378 5.81 7.68 -18.25
CA ASN A 378 5.97 9.11 -18.07
C ASN A 378 6.49 9.73 -19.39
N GLY A 379 5.76 10.68 -19.95
CA GLY A 379 6.12 11.35 -21.20
C GLY A 379 6.01 12.86 -21.12
N VAL A 380 7.04 13.57 -21.57
CA VAL A 380 7.02 15.02 -21.82
C VAL A 380 6.77 15.20 -23.30
N LEU A 381 5.52 15.58 -23.67
CA LEU A 381 5.10 15.71 -25.07
C LEU A 381 5.44 17.09 -25.64
N SER A 382 5.45 18.11 -24.78
CA SER A 382 5.91 19.47 -25.11
C SER A 382 6.48 20.14 -23.84
N SER A 383 7.01 21.35 -23.97
CA SER A 383 7.54 22.12 -22.85
C SER A 383 6.51 22.40 -21.75
N ASN A 384 5.22 22.26 -22.04
CA ASN A 384 4.13 22.57 -21.14
C ASN A 384 3.03 21.48 -21.07
N PHE A 385 3.20 20.35 -21.74
CA PHE A 385 2.25 19.24 -21.70
C PHE A 385 2.92 17.90 -21.42
N PHE A 386 2.46 17.23 -20.37
CA PHE A 386 3.00 15.97 -19.85
C PHE A 386 1.89 14.94 -19.77
N VAL A 387 2.23 13.68 -20.01
CA VAL A 387 1.31 12.54 -19.89
C VAL A 387 1.92 11.49 -18.97
N GLU A 388 1.10 10.98 -18.09
CA GLU A 388 1.45 9.92 -17.17
C GLU A 388 0.39 8.83 -17.25
N ALA A 389 0.80 7.56 -17.25
CA ALA A 389 -0.09 6.41 -17.22
C ALA A 389 0.50 5.30 -16.33
N GLN A 390 -0.37 4.57 -15.62
CA GLN A 390 0.05 3.43 -14.80
C GLN A 390 -0.98 2.31 -14.89
N TYR A 391 -0.58 1.07 -14.99
CA TYR A 391 -1.37 -0.14 -14.76
C TYR A 391 -0.82 -0.90 -13.56
N SER A 392 -1.69 -1.45 -12.73
CA SER A 392 -1.26 -2.33 -11.66
C SER A 392 -2.26 -3.43 -11.37
N ALA A 393 -1.74 -4.56 -10.90
CA ALA A 393 -2.52 -5.71 -10.44
C ALA A 393 -1.89 -6.27 -9.17
N LYS A 394 -2.69 -6.43 -8.12
CA LYS A 394 -2.33 -7.10 -6.87
C LYS A 394 -3.16 -8.37 -6.75
N ASN A 395 -2.50 -9.51 -6.50
CA ASN A 395 -3.13 -10.78 -6.17
C ASN A 395 -2.73 -11.18 -4.77
N PHE A 396 -3.67 -11.67 -3.99
CA PHE A 396 -3.44 -12.19 -2.65
C PHE A 396 -4.33 -13.40 -2.39
N THR A 397 -3.76 -14.49 -1.94
CA THR A 397 -4.47 -15.76 -1.72
C THR A 397 -4.13 -16.35 -0.35
N PHE A 398 -5.14 -16.97 0.28
CA PHE A 398 -4.99 -17.83 1.44
C PHE A 398 -4.92 -19.29 0.98
N GLU A 399 -3.73 -19.87 0.89
CA GLU A 399 -3.54 -21.25 0.48
C GLU A 399 -3.47 -22.19 1.67
N ASN A 400 -4.08 -23.38 1.59
CA ASN A 400 -4.07 -24.43 2.60
C ASN A 400 -4.59 -23.98 3.98
N SER A 401 -5.49 -22.99 4.02
CA SER A 401 -6.03 -22.47 5.28
C SER A 401 -7.20 -23.33 5.76
N GLY A 402 -6.99 -24.09 6.83
CA GLY A 402 -8.02 -24.92 7.49
C GLY A 402 -7.80 -26.42 7.39
N SER A 403 -8.87 -27.19 7.62
CA SER A 403 -8.86 -28.65 7.64
C SER A 403 -8.43 -29.25 6.30
N ARG A 404 -7.55 -30.24 6.38
CA ARG A 404 -7.16 -31.10 5.24
C ARG A 404 -8.08 -32.29 5.04
N PHE A 405 -9.09 -32.45 5.89
CA PHE A 405 -10.06 -33.54 5.87
C PHE A 405 -11.45 -32.96 5.59
N ASN A 406 -12.20 -33.58 4.70
CA ASN A 406 -13.60 -33.22 4.38
C ASN A 406 -14.59 -34.35 4.71
N GLU A 407 -14.13 -35.42 5.30
CA GLU A 407 -14.97 -36.51 5.79
C GLU A 407 -15.56 -36.16 7.16
N LEU A 408 -16.64 -36.89 7.55
CA LEU A 408 -17.48 -36.53 8.68
C LEU A 408 -16.73 -36.50 10.03
N ILE A 409 -15.78 -37.41 10.26
CA ILE A 409 -15.12 -37.56 11.57
C ILE A 409 -13.98 -36.55 11.71
N LYS A 410 -12.95 -36.65 10.85
CA LYS A 410 -11.77 -35.78 10.96
C LYS A 410 -11.99 -34.36 10.42
N GLY A 411 -12.99 -34.20 9.56
CA GLY A 411 -13.34 -32.90 9.01
C GLY A 411 -14.24 -32.07 9.92
N THR A 412 -14.84 -32.65 10.97
CA THR A 412 -15.70 -31.92 11.92
C THR A 412 -14.84 -31.18 12.95
N ALA A 413 -15.13 -29.90 13.17
CA ALA A 413 -14.47 -29.13 14.22
C ALA A 413 -15.28 -29.21 15.53
N VAL A 414 -14.58 -29.30 16.68
CA VAL A 414 -15.16 -29.33 18.02
C VAL A 414 -14.78 -28.08 18.78
N LEU A 415 -15.78 -27.29 19.19
CA LEU A 415 -15.63 -25.99 19.84
C LEU A 415 -16.31 -26.00 21.21
N VAL A 416 -15.56 -26.03 22.29
CA VAL A 416 -16.06 -26.14 23.68
C VAL A 416 -16.58 -24.79 24.16
N GLN A 417 -17.82 -24.73 24.62
CA GLN A 417 -18.54 -23.48 24.92
C GLN A 417 -18.02 -22.77 26.18
N ASP A 418 -17.75 -23.50 27.27
CA ASP A 418 -17.28 -22.95 28.55
C ASP A 418 -15.89 -22.29 28.46
N ARG A 419 -15.18 -22.49 27.36
CA ARG A 419 -13.88 -21.93 27.04
C ARG A 419 -13.93 -20.82 26.00
N GLY A 420 -15.07 -20.14 25.87
CA GLY A 420 -15.26 -19.15 24.81
C GLY A 420 -15.10 -19.72 23.41
N TYR A 421 -15.63 -20.93 23.19
CA TYR A 421 -15.46 -21.73 21.98
C TYR A 421 -14.01 -22.22 21.77
N GLY A 422 -13.38 -22.73 22.84
CA GLY A 422 -12.03 -23.33 22.77
C GLY A 422 -11.96 -24.45 21.73
N GLN A 423 -10.99 -24.38 20.82
CA GLN A 423 -10.78 -25.37 19.77
C GLN A 423 -10.18 -26.65 20.37
N MET A 424 -10.96 -27.71 20.42
CA MET A 424 -10.57 -28.99 20.99
C MET A 424 -10.06 -29.95 19.91
N PHE A 425 -10.71 -30.00 18.76
CA PHE A 425 -10.37 -30.90 17.66
C PHE A 425 -10.81 -30.32 16.32
N GLY A 426 -10.05 -30.59 15.27
CA GLY A 426 -10.35 -30.15 13.91
C GLY A 426 -10.14 -28.67 13.66
N ALA A 427 -9.71 -28.31 12.48
CA ALA A 427 -9.51 -26.91 12.09
C ALA A 427 -10.82 -26.25 11.66
N ILE A 428 -10.99 -25.01 12.06
CA ILE A 428 -11.98 -24.13 11.48
C ILE A 428 -11.52 -23.78 10.07
N PHE A 429 -12.47 -23.65 9.15
CA PHE A 429 -12.28 -23.58 7.70
C PHE A 429 -11.87 -24.90 7.06
N CYS A 430 -11.84 -24.91 5.75
CA CYS A 430 -11.53 -26.10 4.94
C CYS A 430 -10.53 -25.73 3.85
N ALA A 431 -9.41 -26.44 3.81
CA ALA A 431 -8.39 -26.23 2.78
C ALA A 431 -8.66 -27.03 1.49
N VAL A 432 -9.43 -28.10 1.58
CA VAL A 432 -9.66 -29.06 0.48
C VAL A 432 -11.09 -29.05 -0.08
N CYS A 433 -11.94 -28.21 0.47
CA CYS A 433 -13.31 -28.05 -0.01
C CYS A 433 -13.36 -27.33 -1.38
N PRO A 434 -14.40 -27.58 -2.20
CA PRO A 434 -14.55 -26.91 -3.50
C PRO A 434 -14.56 -25.39 -3.39
N GLY A 435 -13.67 -24.71 -4.10
CA GLY A 435 -13.56 -23.24 -4.03
C GLY A 435 -12.94 -22.72 -2.73
N ALA A 436 -12.30 -23.57 -1.93
CA ALA A 436 -11.46 -23.13 -0.81
C ALA A 436 -10.27 -22.29 -1.31
N GLY A 437 -9.72 -21.49 -0.43
CA GLY A 437 -8.65 -20.54 -0.78
C GLY A 437 -9.24 -19.18 -1.13
N GLU A 438 -9.37 -18.32 -0.11
CA GLU A 438 -9.86 -16.95 -0.30
C GLU A 438 -8.86 -16.15 -1.12
N LYS A 439 -9.37 -15.42 -2.15
CA LYS A 439 -8.61 -14.50 -2.99
C LYS A 439 -9.09 -13.07 -2.76
N ARG A 440 -8.15 -12.12 -2.71
CA ARG A 440 -8.41 -10.69 -2.51
C ARG A 440 -7.54 -9.89 -3.48
N ASP A 441 -8.03 -9.74 -4.68
CA ASP A 441 -7.28 -9.14 -5.78
C ASP A 441 -7.73 -7.69 -6.01
N ASN A 442 -6.85 -6.86 -6.57
CA ASN A 442 -7.26 -5.58 -7.12
C ASN A 442 -6.50 -5.27 -8.41
N GLU A 443 -7.16 -4.52 -9.25
CA GLU A 443 -6.60 -3.96 -10.48
C GLU A 443 -6.86 -2.46 -10.50
N ASN A 444 -5.90 -1.73 -11.02
CA ASN A 444 -6.05 -0.30 -11.14
C ASN A 444 -5.43 0.22 -12.43
N PHE A 445 -6.11 1.21 -13.05
CA PHE A 445 -5.72 1.87 -14.30
C PHE A 445 -5.91 3.38 -14.23
N LEU A 446 -4.83 4.22 -14.40
CA LEU A 446 -4.91 5.68 -14.50
C LEU A 446 -4.20 6.20 -15.75
N VAL A 447 -4.78 7.24 -16.29
CA VAL A 447 -4.10 8.14 -17.19
C VAL A 447 -4.38 9.57 -16.75
N LYS A 448 -3.37 10.41 -16.80
CA LYS A 448 -3.52 11.84 -16.58
C LYS A 448 -2.64 12.65 -17.55
N GLY A 449 -3.19 13.78 -17.97
CA GLY A 449 -2.48 14.81 -18.70
C GLY A 449 -2.31 16.03 -17.80
N THR A 450 -1.11 16.59 -17.78
CA THR A 450 -0.78 17.80 -17.04
C THR A 450 -0.43 18.91 -18.01
N TYR A 451 -1.11 20.05 -17.92
CA TYR A 451 -0.84 21.23 -18.71
C TYR A 451 -0.33 22.37 -17.85
N PHE A 452 0.89 22.82 -18.10
CA PHE A 452 1.50 23.95 -17.43
C PHE A 452 1.17 25.25 -18.20
N LEU A 453 0.42 26.15 -17.56
CA LEU A 453 0.06 27.44 -18.09
C LEU A 453 0.69 28.54 -17.24
N SER A 454 1.44 29.42 -17.86
CA SER A 454 2.00 30.61 -17.22
C SER A 454 1.36 31.85 -17.82
N THR A 455 0.87 32.74 -16.97
CA THR A 455 0.23 34.01 -17.38
C THR A 455 0.95 35.18 -16.74
N LYS A 456 0.84 36.37 -17.34
CA LYS A 456 1.50 37.56 -16.85
C LYS A 456 0.87 38.12 -15.56
N SER A 457 -0.44 37.98 -15.39
CA SER A 457 -1.21 38.61 -14.30
C SER A 457 -1.80 37.61 -13.31
N LEU A 458 -2.08 36.37 -13.72
CA LEU A 458 -2.69 35.33 -12.88
C LEU A 458 -1.68 34.29 -12.40
N GLY A 459 -0.37 34.52 -12.62
CA GLY A 459 0.67 33.58 -12.18
C GLY A 459 0.74 32.30 -13.02
N SER A 460 1.09 31.18 -12.40
CA SER A 460 1.24 29.90 -13.08
C SER A 460 0.22 28.87 -12.57
N HIS A 461 -0.26 28.05 -13.49
CA HIS A 461 -1.23 26.99 -13.28
C HIS A 461 -0.63 25.66 -13.71
N ASN A 462 -0.85 24.61 -12.92
CA ASN A 462 -0.51 23.25 -13.27
C ASN A 462 -1.80 22.45 -13.26
N VAL A 463 -2.48 22.43 -14.42
CA VAL A 463 -3.80 21.81 -14.59
C VAL A 463 -3.63 20.34 -14.93
N VAL A 464 -4.12 19.48 -14.08
CA VAL A 464 -4.14 18.02 -14.25
C VAL A 464 -5.56 17.58 -14.58
N VAL A 465 -5.72 16.79 -15.62
CA VAL A 465 -6.98 16.12 -15.96
C VAL A 465 -6.70 14.63 -16.09
N GLY A 466 -7.53 13.80 -15.48
CA GLY A 466 -7.29 12.37 -15.52
C GLY A 466 -8.54 11.51 -15.34
N TYR A 467 -8.34 10.23 -15.63
CA TYR A 467 -9.30 9.15 -15.44
C TYR A 467 -8.65 8.05 -14.61
N ASP A 468 -9.39 7.50 -13.65
CA ASP A 468 -8.95 6.45 -12.72
C ASP A 468 -10.03 5.36 -12.64
N ARG A 469 -9.65 4.12 -12.96
CA ARG A 469 -10.52 2.94 -12.83
C ARG A 469 -9.89 1.98 -11.83
N PHE A 470 -10.59 1.68 -10.77
CA PHE A 470 -10.17 0.74 -9.73
C PHE A 470 -11.21 -0.37 -9.57
N SER A 471 -10.75 -1.61 -9.58
CA SER A 471 -11.56 -2.79 -9.26
C SER A 471 -10.91 -3.54 -8.12
N SER A 472 -11.69 -3.92 -7.11
CA SER A 472 -11.28 -4.88 -6.10
C SER A 472 -12.22 -6.06 -6.11
N THR A 473 -11.67 -7.28 -6.14
CA THR A 473 -12.43 -8.52 -6.21
C THR A 473 -12.11 -9.41 -5.02
N ARG A 474 -13.12 -10.12 -4.53
CA ARG A 474 -12.94 -11.15 -3.52
C ARG A 474 -13.69 -12.41 -3.92
N VAL A 475 -12.99 -13.54 -3.89
CA VAL A 475 -13.62 -14.87 -3.97
C VAL A 475 -13.39 -15.55 -2.63
N SER A 476 -14.46 -15.90 -1.93
CA SER A 476 -14.38 -16.60 -0.66
C SER A 476 -15.57 -17.52 -0.48
N ASN A 477 -15.29 -18.74 -0.08
CA ASN A 477 -16.27 -19.67 0.41
C ASN A 477 -15.96 -19.92 1.88
N ASN A 478 -16.77 -19.39 2.76
CA ASN A 478 -16.53 -19.38 4.21
C ASN A 478 -16.90 -20.71 4.87
N TRP A 479 -16.27 -21.80 4.44
CA TRP A 479 -16.43 -23.11 5.04
C TRP A 479 -16.11 -23.07 6.53
N GLN A 480 -17.01 -23.56 7.39
CA GLN A 480 -16.81 -23.53 8.84
C GLN A 480 -15.94 -24.69 9.34
N SER A 481 -15.91 -25.79 8.61
CA SER A 481 -15.07 -26.96 8.86
C SER A 481 -14.96 -27.79 7.57
N GLY A 482 -14.15 -28.82 7.55
CA GLY A 482 -13.99 -29.67 6.38
C GLY A 482 -15.22 -30.50 6.03
N SER A 483 -15.99 -30.97 7.01
CA SER A 483 -17.23 -31.71 6.84
C SER A 483 -18.48 -30.83 6.73
N SER A 484 -18.34 -29.53 6.94
CA SER A 484 -19.43 -28.56 7.17
C SER A 484 -20.17 -28.77 8.50
N TRP A 485 -19.64 -29.61 9.40
CA TRP A 485 -20.20 -29.82 10.72
C TRP A 485 -19.30 -29.26 11.81
N LEU A 486 -19.91 -28.67 12.85
CA LEU A 486 -19.25 -28.24 14.07
C LEU A 486 -20.00 -28.83 15.27
N LEU A 487 -19.29 -29.41 16.22
CA LEU A 487 -19.83 -29.86 17.49
C LEU A 487 -19.53 -28.84 18.56
N PHE A 488 -20.54 -28.44 19.30
CA PHE A 488 -20.44 -27.50 20.41
C PHE A 488 -20.82 -28.19 21.72
N PRO A 489 -19.88 -28.94 22.38
CA PRO A 489 -20.09 -29.47 23.71
C PRO A 489 -20.11 -28.32 24.73
N THR A 490 -20.78 -28.50 25.86
CA THR A 490 -20.89 -27.46 26.92
C THR A 490 -19.56 -27.23 27.61
N SER A 491 -18.84 -28.30 27.92
CA SER A 491 -17.55 -28.27 28.63
C SER A 491 -16.62 -29.41 28.17
N VAL A 492 -15.45 -29.49 28.76
CA VAL A 492 -14.46 -30.55 28.51
C VAL A 492 -13.94 -31.10 29.81
N LYS A 493 -13.75 -32.43 29.88
CA LYS A 493 -13.03 -33.11 30.95
C LYS A 493 -11.71 -33.68 30.45
N THR A 494 -10.79 -33.94 31.37
CA THR A 494 -9.50 -34.54 31.02
C THR A 494 -9.15 -35.62 32.04
N ASP A 495 -8.47 -36.66 31.56
CA ASP A 495 -7.80 -37.67 32.41
C ASP A 495 -6.32 -37.34 32.64
N GLY A 496 -5.86 -36.16 32.22
CA GLY A 496 -4.49 -35.69 32.24
C GLY A 496 -3.72 -35.92 30.93
N THR A 497 -4.26 -36.74 30.02
CA THR A 497 -3.67 -37.03 28.71
C THR A 497 -4.62 -36.71 27.56
N ASN A 498 -5.90 -37.11 27.71
CA ASN A 498 -6.93 -36.97 26.70
C ASN A 498 -7.97 -35.93 27.11
N LEU A 499 -8.60 -35.32 26.12
CA LEU A 499 -9.74 -34.43 26.29
C LEU A 499 -11.03 -35.16 25.88
N TYR A 500 -12.07 -34.98 26.66
CA TYR A 500 -13.38 -35.58 26.43
C TYR A 500 -14.48 -34.55 26.44
N PRO A 501 -15.21 -34.33 25.32
CA PRO A 501 -16.30 -33.39 25.29
C PRO A 501 -17.45 -33.83 26.21
N VAL A 502 -18.00 -32.89 26.96
CA VAL A 502 -19.22 -33.09 27.77
C VAL A 502 -20.41 -32.66 26.93
N ILE A 503 -21.31 -33.60 26.63
CA ILE A 503 -22.50 -33.37 25.82
C ILE A 503 -23.72 -33.47 26.74
N ASP A 504 -24.54 -32.44 26.78
CA ASP A 504 -25.77 -32.33 27.56
C ASP A 504 -26.81 -31.49 26.82
N ASP A 505 -27.92 -31.13 27.47
CA ASP A 505 -29.06 -30.40 26.89
C ASP A 505 -28.69 -29.04 26.26
N ASN A 506 -27.52 -28.47 26.60
CA ASN A 506 -27.04 -27.22 26.01
C ASN A 506 -26.04 -27.46 24.88
N SER A 507 -25.70 -28.70 24.60
CA SER A 507 -24.80 -29.07 23.51
C SER A 507 -25.58 -29.11 22.19
N TYR A 508 -24.91 -28.74 21.10
CA TYR A 508 -25.51 -28.80 19.77
C TYR A 508 -24.50 -29.12 18.67
N LEU A 509 -25.01 -29.64 17.59
CA LEU A 509 -24.34 -29.75 16.31
C LEU A 509 -24.81 -28.60 15.42
N LEU A 510 -23.91 -27.95 14.76
CA LEU A 510 -24.17 -26.97 13.70
C LEU A 510 -23.76 -27.58 12.37
N TYR A 511 -24.75 -27.76 11.48
CA TYR A 511 -24.50 -28.04 10.07
C TYR A 511 -24.45 -26.73 9.30
N ALA A 512 -23.32 -26.45 8.67
CA ALA A 512 -22.99 -25.16 8.06
C ALA A 512 -22.56 -25.33 6.59
N PRO A 513 -23.43 -25.86 5.70
CA PRO A 513 -23.11 -25.99 4.27
C PRO A 513 -23.13 -24.63 3.58
N ILE A 514 -22.41 -24.50 2.47
CA ILE A 514 -22.49 -23.35 1.58
C ILE A 514 -23.56 -23.66 0.49
N PRO A 515 -24.77 -23.09 0.59
CA PRO A 515 -25.84 -23.37 -0.37
C PRO A 515 -25.53 -22.85 -1.78
N GLN A 516 -24.80 -21.74 -1.85
CA GLN A 516 -24.41 -21.09 -3.10
C GLN A 516 -22.95 -20.68 -3.04
N GLN A 517 -22.16 -21.18 -3.98
CA GLN A 517 -20.76 -20.83 -4.12
C GLN A 517 -20.59 -19.35 -4.53
N SER A 518 -19.56 -18.71 -3.99
CA SER A 518 -19.18 -17.36 -4.40
C SER A 518 -18.71 -17.35 -5.86
N LYS A 519 -19.26 -16.44 -6.64
CA LYS A 519 -18.78 -16.11 -8.00
C LYS A 519 -17.66 -15.06 -7.98
N GLY A 520 -17.40 -14.49 -6.83
CA GLY A 520 -16.56 -13.31 -6.62
C GLY A 520 -17.42 -12.05 -6.54
N SER A 521 -17.18 -11.24 -5.51
CA SER A 521 -17.65 -9.85 -5.45
C SER A 521 -16.74 -8.97 -6.29
N ASP A 522 -17.26 -7.85 -6.81
CA ASP A 522 -16.51 -6.88 -7.58
C ASP A 522 -16.92 -5.46 -7.16
N MET A 523 -15.97 -4.68 -6.66
CA MET A 523 -16.16 -3.29 -6.26
C MET A 523 -15.45 -2.40 -7.27
N LEU A 524 -16.14 -2.04 -8.36
CA LEU A 524 -15.62 -1.20 -9.42
C LEU A 524 -15.89 0.27 -9.14
N THR A 525 -14.86 1.11 -9.20
CA THR A 525 -14.96 2.58 -9.18
C THR A 525 -14.33 3.16 -10.44
N ASN A 526 -15.09 3.94 -11.20
CA ASN A 526 -14.60 4.76 -12.32
C ASN A 526 -14.63 6.22 -11.90
N SER A 527 -13.55 6.95 -12.16
CA SER A 527 -13.43 8.33 -11.70
C SER A 527 -12.83 9.23 -12.77
N VAL A 528 -13.34 10.45 -12.84
CA VAL A 528 -12.76 11.54 -13.65
C VAL A 528 -12.41 12.68 -12.71
N PHE A 529 -11.27 13.30 -12.91
CA PHE A 529 -10.85 14.42 -12.07
C PHE A 529 -10.17 15.52 -12.87
N VAL A 530 -10.32 16.74 -12.34
CA VAL A 530 -9.57 17.93 -12.74
C VAL A 530 -9.02 18.58 -11.49
N ASN A 531 -7.75 18.97 -11.52
CA ASN A 531 -7.09 19.66 -10.41
C ASN A 531 -6.14 20.72 -10.95
N ASP A 532 -6.20 21.92 -10.39
CA ASP A 532 -5.26 23.01 -10.69
C ASP A 532 -4.44 23.35 -9.44
N THR A 533 -3.13 23.19 -9.55
CA THR A 533 -2.19 23.75 -8.59
C THR A 533 -1.79 25.14 -9.09
N TRP A 534 -2.49 26.16 -8.59
CA TRP A 534 -2.38 27.54 -8.99
C TRP A 534 -1.46 28.33 -8.06
N ARG A 535 -0.40 28.87 -8.60
CA ARG A 535 0.50 29.79 -7.91
C ARG A 535 0.24 31.20 -8.45
N LEU A 536 -0.52 31.98 -7.71
CA LEU A 536 -0.85 33.34 -8.09
C LEU A 536 0.36 34.27 -8.04
N ASN A 537 1.18 34.14 -6.98
CA ASN A 537 2.43 34.88 -6.77
C ASN A 537 3.31 34.13 -5.74
N ASP A 538 4.40 34.76 -5.30
CA ASP A 538 5.34 34.15 -4.36
C ASP A 538 4.78 33.95 -2.93
N LYS A 539 3.61 34.58 -2.61
CA LYS A 539 2.97 34.50 -1.29
C LYS A 539 1.70 33.66 -1.28
N LEU A 540 1.00 33.56 -2.41
CA LEU A 540 -0.31 32.93 -2.50
C LEU A 540 -0.31 31.77 -3.48
N SER A 541 -0.73 30.62 -3.02
CA SER A 541 -0.98 29.45 -3.85
C SER A 541 -2.28 28.75 -3.46
N PHE A 542 -2.89 28.09 -4.44
CA PHE A 542 -4.16 27.40 -4.31
C PHE A 542 -4.04 25.98 -4.88
N ASN A 543 -4.85 25.07 -4.33
CA ASN A 543 -5.11 23.77 -4.92
C ASN A 543 -6.63 23.66 -5.10
N ILE A 544 -7.09 23.65 -6.36
CA ILE A 544 -8.51 23.71 -6.70
C ILE A 544 -8.83 22.53 -7.61
N GLY A 545 -9.72 21.65 -7.17
CA GLY A 545 -10.05 20.48 -7.95
C GLY A 545 -11.46 19.98 -7.73
N VAL A 546 -11.87 19.09 -8.61
CA VAL A 546 -13.09 18.30 -8.47
C VAL A 546 -12.83 16.89 -9.00
N ARG A 547 -13.38 15.92 -8.31
CA ARG A 547 -13.40 14.53 -8.70
C ARG A 547 -14.84 14.04 -8.76
N TRP A 548 -15.18 13.31 -9.79
CA TRP A 548 -16.42 12.56 -9.91
C TRP A 548 -16.10 11.08 -9.86
N ASP A 549 -16.73 10.38 -8.91
CA ASP A 549 -16.58 8.94 -8.71
C ASP A 549 -17.90 8.26 -9.04
N LYS A 550 -17.86 7.18 -9.83
CA LYS A 550 -18.98 6.30 -10.16
C LYS A 550 -18.66 4.90 -9.67
N ASN A 551 -19.44 4.40 -8.73
CA ASN A 551 -19.34 3.06 -8.20
C ASN A 551 -20.30 2.11 -8.91
N ASP A 552 -19.85 0.88 -9.15
CA ASP A 552 -20.65 -0.26 -9.61
C ASP A 552 -20.18 -1.49 -8.83
N ALA A 553 -20.88 -1.79 -7.73
CA ALA A 553 -20.51 -2.88 -6.84
C ALA A 553 -21.46 -4.07 -7.00
N LYS A 554 -20.87 -5.27 -7.05
CA LYS A 554 -21.57 -6.54 -7.12
C LYS A 554 -21.17 -7.44 -5.96
N ASP A 555 -22.15 -8.11 -5.37
CA ASP A 555 -21.91 -9.10 -4.32
C ASP A 555 -21.37 -10.43 -4.86
N ALA A 556 -21.15 -11.39 -3.95
CA ALA A 556 -20.62 -12.71 -4.26
C ALA A 556 -21.54 -13.58 -5.14
N ALA A 557 -22.82 -13.22 -5.32
CA ALA A 557 -23.75 -13.84 -6.27
C ALA A 557 -23.77 -13.15 -7.64
N GLY A 558 -23.13 -11.98 -7.75
CA GLY A 558 -23.10 -11.13 -8.94
C GLY A 558 -24.28 -10.16 -9.03
N GLN A 559 -25.02 -9.93 -7.91
CA GLN A 559 -26.09 -8.95 -7.84
C GLN A 559 -25.52 -7.57 -7.52
N THR A 560 -26.08 -6.54 -8.12
CA THR A 560 -25.67 -5.15 -7.87
C THR A 560 -26.07 -4.73 -6.45
N THR A 561 -25.08 -4.31 -5.65
CA THR A 561 -25.26 -3.84 -4.26
C THR A 561 -25.06 -2.34 -4.12
N ALA A 562 -24.31 -1.72 -5.02
CA ALA A 562 -24.21 -0.27 -5.10
C ALA A 562 -24.04 0.15 -6.57
N ASN A 563 -24.72 1.24 -6.95
CA ASN A 563 -24.61 1.87 -8.26
C ASN A 563 -24.90 3.36 -8.09
N ASP A 564 -23.95 4.07 -7.51
CA ASP A 564 -24.07 5.47 -7.13
C ASP A 564 -22.93 6.30 -7.71
N SER A 565 -23.04 7.62 -7.62
CA SER A 565 -21.98 8.53 -8.01
C SER A 565 -21.99 9.79 -7.15
N ALA A 566 -20.82 10.39 -6.98
CA ALA A 566 -20.66 11.60 -6.22
C ALA A 566 -19.60 12.53 -6.82
N PHE A 567 -19.77 13.83 -6.59
CA PHE A 567 -18.77 14.85 -6.85
C PHE A 567 -18.05 15.23 -5.57
N SER A 568 -16.73 15.34 -5.64
CA SER A 568 -15.84 15.65 -4.53
C SER A 568 -15.06 16.95 -4.85
N PRO A 569 -15.58 18.14 -4.50
CA PRO A 569 -14.82 19.38 -4.61
C PRO A 569 -13.67 19.39 -3.59
N ARG A 570 -12.53 19.92 -4.02
CA ARG A 570 -11.28 20.04 -3.26
C ARG A 570 -10.74 21.45 -3.41
N LEU A 571 -10.70 22.19 -2.31
CA LEU A 571 -10.23 23.57 -2.28
C LEU A 571 -9.21 23.71 -1.16
N ALA A 572 -8.03 24.22 -1.48
CA ALA A 572 -7.06 24.60 -0.47
C ALA A 572 -6.31 25.86 -0.89
N ALA A 573 -5.94 26.67 0.09
CA ALA A 573 -5.17 27.89 -0.09
C ALA A 573 -4.02 27.92 0.91
N ASN A 574 -2.88 28.43 0.48
CA ASN A 574 -1.73 28.66 1.32
C ASN A 574 -1.25 30.10 1.13
N TRP A 575 -1.09 30.82 2.24
CA TRP A 575 -0.62 32.19 2.28
C TRP A 575 0.65 32.30 3.13
N ASP A 576 1.76 32.62 2.48
CA ASP A 576 2.98 33.04 3.16
C ASP A 576 2.86 34.52 3.47
N VAL A 577 2.54 34.86 4.73
CA VAL A 577 2.15 36.19 5.17
C VAL A 577 3.26 37.23 4.86
N PHE A 578 4.51 36.88 5.14
CA PHE A 578 5.65 37.78 4.96
C PHE A 578 6.40 37.54 3.64
N GLY A 579 6.24 36.34 3.04
CA GLY A 579 6.96 35.92 1.83
C GLY A 579 8.39 35.43 2.13
N ASP A 580 8.70 35.16 3.40
CA ASP A 580 9.99 34.62 3.87
C ASP A 580 9.87 33.19 4.43
N GLY A 581 8.70 32.61 4.33
CA GLY A 581 8.40 31.26 4.80
C GLY A 581 8.24 31.08 6.31
N LYS A 582 8.38 32.13 7.12
CA LYS A 582 8.33 32.03 8.59
C LYS A 582 6.91 31.90 9.15
N LEU A 583 5.93 32.54 8.51
CA LEU A 583 4.52 32.42 8.91
C LEU A 583 3.65 32.08 7.71
N ARG A 584 3.00 30.93 7.81
CA ARG A 584 2.04 30.47 6.80
C ARG A 584 0.67 30.23 7.39
N VAL A 585 -0.32 30.57 6.62
CA VAL A 585 -1.72 30.26 6.90
C VAL A 585 -2.22 29.35 5.79
N THR A 586 -2.66 28.15 6.14
CA THR A 586 -3.26 27.20 5.21
C THR A 586 -4.70 26.95 5.60
N ALA A 587 -5.60 27.00 4.62
CA ALA A 587 -7.00 26.67 4.77
C ALA A 587 -7.41 25.67 3.69
N SER A 588 -8.24 24.68 4.06
CA SER A 588 -8.75 23.70 3.10
C SER A 588 -10.21 23.35 3.38
N TYR A 589 -10.95 23.12 2.30
CA TYR A 589 -12.28 22.53 2.32
C TYR A 589 -12.36 21.46 1.25
N ALA A 590 -12.77 20.25 1.64
CA ALA A 590 -12.89 19.15 0.70
C ALA A 590 -14.01 18.19 1.13
N THR A 591 -14.63 17.55 0.15
CA THR A 591 -15.41 16.35 0.35
C THR A 591 -14.66 15.17 -0.23
N TYR A 592 -14.80 14.00 0.40
CA TYR A 592 -14.12 12.79 0.01
C TYR A 592 -15.13 11.65 -0.13
N VAL A 593 -14.91 10.78 -1.09
CA VAL A 593 -15.65 9.52 -1.27
C VAL A 593 -14.74 8.39 -0.80
N GLY A 594 -15.18 7.68 0.25
CA GLY A 594 -14.47 6.49 0.76
C GLY A 594 -14.56 5.31 -0.21
N GLN A 595 -13.67 4.36 -0.05
CA GLN A 595 -13.75 3.09 -0.76
C GLN A 595 -14.96 2.29 -0.27
N ILE A 596 -15.70 1.67 -1.20
CA ILE A 596 -16.73 0.69 -0.82
C ILE A 596 -16.03 -0.51 -0.16
N GLN A 597 -16.45 -0.78 1.09
CA GLN A 597 -15.89 -1.90 1.85
C GLN A 597 -16.47 -3.22 1.36
N GLU A 598 -15.61 -4.06 0.86
CA GLU A 598 -15.96 -5.36 0.31
C GLU A 598 -16.62 -6.28 1.35
N GLY A 599 -16.18 -6.21 2.60
CA GLY A 599 -16.78 -6.96 3.71
C GLY A 599 -18.23 -6.58 4.03
N ILE A 600 -18.67 -5.36 3.67
CA ILE A 600 -20.04 -4.88 3.87
C ILE A 600 -20.90 -5.15 2.63
N ALA A 601 -20.44 -4.71 1.46
CA ALA A 601 -21.24 -4.75 0.24
C ALA A 601 -21.12 -6.09 -0.52
N GLY A 602 -19.99 -6.78 -0.39
CA GLY A 602 -19.68 -7.94 -1.22
C GLY A 602 -20.12 -9.29 -0.66
N SER A 603 -20.10 -9.47 0.67
CA SER A 603 -20.36 -10.78 1.29
C SER A 603 -21.67 -10.90 2.05
N GLY A 604 -22.33 -9.78 2.34
CA GLY A 604 -23.49 -9.75 3.24
C GLY A 604 -24.86 -9.80 2.56
N ALA A 605 -24.95 -9.43 1.28
CA ALA A 605 -26.26 -9.16 0.66
C ALA A 605 -27.04 -10.42 0.26
N THR A 606 -26.38 -11.50 -0.18
CA THR A 606 -27.05 -12.68 -0.72
C THR A 606 -26.68 -13.99 -0.03
N GLY A 607 -25.71 -14.00 0.89
CA GLY A 607 -25.21 -15.20 1.52
C GLY A 607 -24.41 -16.13 0.59
N ALA A 608 -24.14 -15.75 -0.66
CA ALA A 608 -23.29 -16.53 -1.56
C ALA A 608 -21.87 -16.61 -1.00
N GLY A 609 -21.28 -17.80 -0.97
CA GLY A 609 -20.01 -18.07 -0.32
C GLY A 609 -20.03 -18.08 1.21
N ALA A 610 -21.18 -17.81 1.83
CA ALA A 610 -21.39 -17.91 3.27
C ALA A 610 -22.14 -19.22 3.63
N PRO A 611 -21.86 -19.80 4.82
CA PRO A 611 -22.55 -20.99 5.27
C PRO A 611 -23.97 -20.67 5.74
N ALA A 612 -24.93 -21.55 5.43
CA ALA A 612 -26.19 -21.60 6.14
C ALA A 612 -25.96 -22.18 7.56
N SER A 613 -26.90 -22.02 8.46
CA SER A 613 -26.75 -22.53 9.84
C SER A 613 -27.98 -23.31 10.23
N TYR A 614 -27.79 -24.63 10.45
CA TYR A 614 -28.81 -25.55 10.92
C TYR A 614 -28.36 -26.15 12.25
N TYR A 615 -29.13 -25.86 13.33
CA TYR A 615 -28.80 -26.26 14.69
C TYR A 615 -29.55 -27.53 15.08
N TYR A 616 -28.86 -28.50 15.67
CA TYR A 616 -29.38 -29.74 16.19
C TYR A 616 -28.98 -29.88 17.64
N TYR A 617 -29.91 -29.64 18.55
CA TYR A 617 -29.65 -29.71 19.99
C TYR A 617 -29.67 -31.15 20.48
N TRP A 618 -28.83 -31.44 21.47
CA TRP A 618 -28.82 -32.74 22.10
C TRP A 618 -30.05 -32.90 22.99
N GLY A 619 -30.80 -33.96 22.86
CA GLY A 619 -32.01 -34.26 23.66
C GLY A 619 -31.94 -35.63 24.35
N GLY A 620 -30.76 -36.25 24.38
CA GLY A 620 -30.54 -37.52 25.05
C GLY A 620 -29.94 -37.39 26.44
N ASP A 621 -29.65 -38.53 27.09
CA ASP A 621 -28.95 -38.53 28.38
C ASP A 621 -27.59 -37.84 28.24
N PRO A 622 -27.16 -37.05 29.24
CA PRO A 622 -25.86 -36.39 29.22
C PRO A 622 -24.68 -37.38 29.12
N ILE A 623 -23.70 -37.08 28.26
CA ILE A 623 -22.53 -37.89 27.99
C ILE A 623 -21.29 -37.26 28.60
N ASN A 624 -20.40 -38.08 29.15
CA ASN A 624 -19.14 -37.63 29.75
C ASN A 624 -19.27 -36.69 30.97
N THR A 625 -20.43 -36.66 31.62
CA THR A 625 -20.67 -35.79 32.77
C THR A 625 -20.06 -36.28 34.07
N SER A 626 -19.77 -37.61 34.20
CA SER A 626 -19.16 -38.21 35.38
C SER A 626 -17.68 -38.54 35.16
N ALA A 627 -16.90 -38.61 36.26
CA ALA A 627 -15.50 -39.00 36.19
C ALA A 627 -15.30 -40.49 35.80
N THR A 628 -16.36 -41.30 35.86
CA THR A 628 -16.34 -42.75 35.64
C THR A 628 -17.25 -43.19 34.48
N GLY A 629 -17.85 -42.26 33.74
CA GLY A 629 -18.79 -42.53 32.65
C GLY A 629 -18.14 -43.11 31.39
N PRO A 630 -18.92 -43.49 30.40
CA PRO A 630 -18.40 -43.91 29.11
C PRO A 630 -17.73 -42.71 28.42
N TRP A 631 -16.44 -42.81 28.19
CA TRP A 631 -15.65 -41.78 27.56
C TRP A 631 -15.70 -41.92 26.04
N MET A 632 -16.02 -40.86 25.32
CA MET A 632 -15.80 -40.74 23.88
C MET A 632 -14.53 -39.91 23.65
N SER A 633 -13.51 -40.56 23.11
CA SER A 633 -12.29 -39.85 22.73
C SER A 633 -12.48 -39.12 21.41
N THR A 634 -11.88 -37.96 21.30
CA THR A 634 -11.78 -37.20 20.03
C THR A 634 -10.60 -37.66 19.16
N ALA A 635 -9.80 -38.65 19.64
CA ALA A 635 -8.61 -39.17 18.95
C ALA A 635 -8.94 -40.05 17.72
#